data_94f61f796b025b296f7a46455c41c6da
#
_entry.id   94f61f796b025b296f7a46455c41c6da
#
_cell.length_a   1.000
_cell.length_b   1.000
_cell.length_c   1.000
_cell.angle_alpha   90.00
_cell.angle_beta   90.00
_cell.angle_gamma   90.00
#
_symmetry.space_group_name_H-M   'P 1'
#
loop_
_entity.id
_entity.type
_entity.pdbx_description
1 polymer ?
#
loop_
_entity_poly.entity_id
_entity_poly.type
_entity_poly.pdbx_seq_one_letter_code
_entity_poly.pdbx_strand_id
1 'polypeptide(L)'
;MKLLIVRHGDPDYTIDSLTEKGWKEAEYLSERLSKLDIKDFYVSPLGRAKDTASLTLKKMGRTAEECDWLREFTYYINRPDVTDRKKGLWDWLPQDWTKDERFYQYDHWFENERFAEEDIKREYEKVT
;
A
#
# COMPACT_ATOMS: atom_id res chain seq x y z
N MET A 1 -8.19 -4.52 -22.53
CA MET A 1 -7.65 -4.98 -21.23
C MET A 1 -8.48 -4.35 -20.12
N LYS A 2 -8.84 -5.12 -19.12
CA LYS A 2 -9.47 -4.61 -17.89
C LYS A 2 -8.54 -4.89 -16.72
N LEU A 3 -8.29 -3.87 -15.91
CA LEU A 3 -7.52 -3.97 -14.67
C LEU A 3 -8.47 -3.85 -13.48
N LEU A 4 -8.42 -4.81 -12.57
CA LEU A 4 -9.17 -4.80 -11.31
C LEU A 4 -8.18 -4.62 -10.16
N ILE A 5 -8.24 -3.47 -9.50
CA ILE A 5 -7.42 -3.16 -8.34
C ILE A 5 -8.24 -3.44 -7.09
N VAL A 6 -7.71 -4.30 -6.23
CA VAL A 6 -8.34 -4.67 -4.95
C VAL A 6 -7.44 -4.22 -3.81
N ARG A 7 -8.00 -3.42 -2.90
CA ARG A 7 -7.33 -3.05 -1.65
C ARG A 7 -7.50 -4.18 -0.64
N HIS A 8 -6.52 -4.34 0.26
CA HIS A 8 -6.62 -5.29 1.37
C HIS A 8 -7.85 -5.03 2.26
N GLY A 9 -8.37 -6.08 2.89
CA GLY A 9 -9.41 -5.99 3.91
C GLY A 9 -8.94 -5.26 5.17
N ASP A 10 -9.83 -5.12 6.15
CA ASP A 10 -9.54 -4.46 7.42
C ASP A 10 -8.29 -5.08 8.09
N PRO A 11 -7.18 -4.30 8.25
CA PRO A 11 -5.89 -4.88 8.60
C PRO A 11 -5.64 -4.91 10.10
N ASP A 12 -4.96 -5.96 10.54
CA ASP A 12 -4.24 -5.99 11.80
C ASP A 12 -2.75 -5.75 11.50
N TYR A 13 -2.29 -4.53 11.72
CA TYR A 13 -0.90 -4.15 11.46
C TYR A 13 0.11 -4.76 12.43
N THR A 14 -0.33 -5.30 13.57
CA THR A 14 0.57 -5.90 14.56
C THR A 14 1.14 -7.24 14.09
N ILE A 15 0.40 -7.95 13.27
CA ILE A 15 0.76 -9.25 12.71
C ILE A 15 0.83 -9.26 11.18
N ASP A 16 0.67 -8.09 10.54
CA ASP A 16 0.56 -7.94 9.08
C ASP A 16 -0.43 -8.91 8.44
N SER A 17 -1.63 -8.97 8.98
CA SER A 17 -2.72 -9.84 8.54
C SER A 17 -4.05 -9.08 8.53
N LEU A 18 -5.16 -9.78 8.63
CA LEU A 18 -6.51 -9.23 8.68
C LEU A 18 -7.12 -9.38 10.07
N THR A 19 -7.94 -8.41 10.45
CA THR A 19 -8.85 -8.56 11.59
C THR A 19 -9.95 -9.58 11.28
N GLU A 20 -10.74 -9.97 12.29
CA GLU A 20 -11.93 -10.81 12.07
C GLU A 20 -12.88 -10.21 11.03
N LYS A 21 -13.04 -8.88 11.06
CA LYS A 21 -13.81 -8.14 10.05
C LYS A 21 -13.17 -8.25 8.66
N GLY A 22 -11.85 -8.07 8.57
CA GLY A 22 -11.11 -8.18 7.30
C GLY A 22 -11.22 -9.56 6.68
N TRP A 23 -11.24 -10.61 7.46
CA TRP A 23 -11.47 -11.97 6.97
C TRP A 23 -12.88 -12.17 6.39
N LYS A 24 -13.91 -11.59 7.01
CA LYS A 24 -15.28 -11.59 6.44
C LYS A 24 -15.35 -10.79 5.12
N GLU A 25 -14.64 -9.66 5.06
CA GLU A 25 -14.53 -8.88 3.82
C GLU A 25 -13.85 -9.69 2.70
N ALA A 26 -12.77 -10.41 3.02
CA ALA A 26 -12.09 -11.30 2.07
C ALA A 26 -12.99 -12.47 1.60
N GLU A 27 -13.85 -12.99 2.46
CA GLU A 27 -14.84 -14.02 2.11
C GLU A 27 -15.86 -13.48 1.08
N TYR A 28 -16.49 -12.33 1.34
CA TYR A 28 -17.41 -11.70 0.40
C TYR A 28 -16.73 -11.33 -0.93
N LEU A 29 -15.50 -10.84 -0.85
CA LEU A 29 -14.69 -10.58 -2.03
C LEU A 29 -14.50 -11.86 -2.88
N SER A 30 -14.19 -12.98 -2.24
CA SER A 30 -13.99 -14.26 -2.91
C SER A 30 -15.25 -14.73 -3.64
N GLU A 31 -16.41 -14.51 -3.06
CA GLU A 31 -17.70 -14.85 -3.69
C GLU A 31 -17.95 -14.02 -4.95
N ARG A 32 -17.57 -12.77 -4.93
CA ARG A 32 -17.72 -11.85 -6.06
C ARG A 32 -16.70 -12.16 -7.16
N LEU A 33 -15.42 -12.23 -6.81
CA LEU A 33 -14.34 -12.40 -7.77
C LEU A 33 -14.36 -13.77 -8.46
N SER A 34 -14.78 -14.81 -7.75
CA SER A 34 -14.87 -16.15 -8.33
C SER A 34 -15.88 -16.29 -9.49
N LYS A 35 -16.76 -15.31 -9.65
CA LYS A 35 -17.72 -15.24 -10.76
C LYS A 35 -17.17 -14.50 -11.99
N LEU A 36 -15.99 -13.91 -11.87
CA LEU A 36 -15.37 -13.15 -12.96
C LEU A 36 -14.34 -14.00 -13.71
N ASP A 37 -14.24 -13.79 -15.02
CA ASP A 37 -13.18 -14.38 -15.84
C ASP A 37 -11.90 -13.55 -15.69
N ILE A 38 -11.10 -13.91 -14.68
CA ILE A 38 -9.83 -13.26 -14.38
C ILE A 38 -8.70 -14.15 -14.88
N LYS A 39 -7.84 -13.61 -15.73
CA LYS A 39 -6.74 -14.37 -16.35
C LYS A 39 -5.49 -14.40 -15.48
N ASP A 40 -5.09 -13.26 -14.98
CA ASP A 40 -3.83 -13.09 -14.26
C ASP A 40 -4.07 -12.46 -12.89
N PHE A 41 -3.33 -12.94 -11.89
CA PHE A 41 -3.41 -12.48 -10.52
C PHE A 41 -2.05 -12.03 -10.06
N TYR A 42 -1.98 -10.83 -9.50
CA TYR A 42 -0.80 -10.23 -8.92
C TYR A 42 -1.08 -9.84 -7.47
N VAL A 43 -0.11 -10.00 -6.61
CA VAL A 43 -0.28 -9.71 -5.18
C VAL A 43 0.96 -9.03 -4.61
N SER A 44 0.73 -8.11 -3.67
CA SER A 44 1.79 -7.51 -2.85
C SER A 44 2.39 -8.56 -1.91
N PRO A 45 3.70 -8.47 -1.58
CA PRO A 45 4.33 -9.35 -0.61
C PRO A 45 3.83 -9.18 0.83
N LEU A 46 3.09 -8.11 1.12
CA LEU A 46 2.57 -7.84 2.47
C LEU A 46 1.52 -8.87 2.90
N GLY A 47 1.60 -9.33 4.15
CA GLY A 47 0.74 -10.39 4.69
C GLY A 47 -0.73 -10.07 4.55
N ARG A 48 -1.17 -8.86 4.92
CA ARG A 48 -2.56 -8.43 4.78
C ARG A 48 -3.10 -8.48 3.35
N ALA A 49 -2.23 -8.24 2.35
CA ALA A 49 -2.61 -8.34 0.95
C ALA A 49 -2.75 -9.80 0.50
N LYS A 50 -1.79 -10.65 0.91
CA LYS A 50 -1.83 -12.09 0.64
C LYS A 50 -3.05 -12.75 1.27
N ASP A 51 -3.35 -12.39 2.52
CA ASP A 51 -4.51 -12.92 3.24
C ASP A 51 -5.82 -12.51 2.57
N THR A 52 -5.93 -11.25 2.12
CA THR A 52 -7.10 -10.78 1.36
C THR A 52 -7.29 -11.58 0.06
N ALA A 53 -6.22 -11.89 -0.65
CA ALA A 53 -6.27 -12.64 -1.90
C ALA A 53 -6.51 -14.15 -1.69
N SER A 54 -6.09 -14.69 -0.55
CA SER A 54 -5.98 -16.13 -0.29
C SER A 54 -7.29 -16.89 -0.52
N LEU A 55 -8.41 -16.37 -0.01
CA LEU A 55 -9.72 -17.03 -0.15
C LEU A 55 -10.21 -17.05 -1.59
N THR A 56 -9.98 -15.97 -2.34
CA THR A 56 -10.30 -15.88 -3.76
C THR A 56 -9.47 -16.88 -4.57
N LEU A 57 -8.16 -16.89 -4.36
CA LEU A 57 -7.24 -17.78 -5.08
C LEU A 57 -7.56 -19.25 -4.79
N LYS A 58 -7.80 -19.59 -3.52
CA LYS A 58 -8.21 -20.94 -3.12
C LYS A 58 -9.52 -21.36 -3.79
N LYS A 59 -10.52 -20.48 -3.78
CA LYS A 59 -11.84 -20.75 -4.36
C LYS A 59 -11.79 -20.94 -5.87
N MET A 60 -10.92 -20.21 -6.56
CA MET A 60 -10.74 -20.30 -8.01
C MET A 60 -9.70 -21.34 -8.43
N GLY A 61 -8.99 -21.97 -7.50
CA GLY A 61 -7.90 -22.89 -7.81
C GLY A 61 -6.74 -22.23 -8.57
N ARG A 62 -6.43 -20.96 -8.23
CA ARG A 62 -5.43 -20.14 -8.90
C ARG A 62 -4.31 -19.72 -7.95
N THR A 63 -3.21 -19.31 -8.54
CA THR A 63 -2.07 -18.70 -7.85
C THR A 63 -1.89 -17.26 -8.31
N ALA A 64 -1.27 -16.42 -7.48
CA ALA A 64 -0.92 -15.06 -7.82
C ALA A 64 0.60 -14.92 -7.90
N GLU A 65 1.06 -14.10 -8.84
CA GLU A 65 2.46 -13.67 -8.91
C GLU A 65 2.71 -12.60 -7.84
N GLU A 66 3.71 -12.84 -7.00
CA GLU A 66 4.11 -11.88 -5.98
C GLU A 66 4.99 -10.79 -6.61
N CYS A 67 4.58 -9.53 -6.46
CA CYS A 67 5.27 -8.38 -7.04
C CYS A 67 5.74 -7.44 -5.94
N ASP A 68 7.05 -7.31 -5.77
CA ASP A 68 7.64 -6.43 -4.76
C ASP A 68 7.26 -4.96 -4.95
N TRP A 69 7.10 -4.51 -6.17
CA TRP A 69 6.70 -3.14 -6.50
C TRP A 69 5.25 -2.81 -6.13
N LEU A 70 4.42 -3.82 -5.80
CA LEU A 70 3.08 -3.63 -5.23
C LEU A 70 3.09 -3.38 -3.71
N ARG A 71 4.27 -3.38 -3.10
CA ARG A 71 4.40 -2.99 -1.69
C ARG A 71 4.01 -1.54 -1.51
N GLU A 72 3.27 -1.25 -0.44
CA GLU A 72 2.97 0.11 -0.07
C GLU A 72 4.27 0.91 0.14
N PHE A 73 4.32 2.11 -0.45
CA PHE A 73 5.45 3.03 -0.30
C PHE A 73 5.45 3.59 1.13
N THR A 74 6.18 2.92 2.02
CA THR A 74 6.18 3.22 3.45
C THR A 74 7.57 3.67 3.89
N TYR A 75 7.76 4.97 4.03
CA TYR A 75 8.96 5.58 4.57
C TYR A 75 8.62 6.49 5.73
N TYR A 76 9.54 6.60 6.67
CA TYR A 76 9.40 7.41 7.87
C TYR A 76 10.37 8.58 7.80
N ILE A 77 9.86 9.78 7.96
CA ILE A 77 10.64 11.01 7.94
C ILE A 77 10.44 11.83 9.22
N ASN A 78 11.35 12.77 9.47
CA ASN A 78 11.18 13.79 10.50
C ASN A 78 10.17 14.84 10.00
N ARG A 79 8.93 14.71 10.42
CA ARG A 79 7.84 15.60 10.03
C ARG A 79 7.74 16.81 10.96
N PRO A 80 7.36 17.99 10.45
CA PRO A 80 7.25 19.19 11.28
C PRO A 80 6.11 19.15 12.30
N ASP A 81 5.10 18.28 12.10
CA ASP A 81 3.97 18.10 13.00
C ASP A 81 4.26 17.14 14.16
N VAL A 82 5.38 16.41 14.12
CA VAL A 82 5.81 15.45 15.15
C VAL A 82 7.28 15.66 15.47
N THR A 83 7.59 16.01 16.70
CA THR A 83 8.95 16.39 17.12
C THR A 83 9.73 15.30 17.83
N ASP A 84 9.05 14.24 18.28
CA ASP A 84 9.62 13.20 19.14
C ASP A 84 9.98 11.90 18.40
N ARG A 85 9.53 11.73 17.15
CA ARG A 85 9.77 10.51 16.35
C ARG A 85 9.57 10.75 14.87
N LYS A 86 10.13 9.87 14.05
CA LYS A 86 9.80 9.78 12.63
C LYS A 86 8.38 9.24 12.44
N LYS A 87 7.67 9.76 11.46
CA LYS A 87 6.34 9.31 11.04
C LYS A 87 6.28 9.02 9.55
N GLY A 88 5.25 8.26 9.16
CA GLY A 88 5.00 7.90 7.76
C GLY A 88 4.97 9.11 6.84
N LEU A 89 5.64 8.99 5.71
CA LEU A 89 5.79 10.05 4.72
C LEU A 89 4.44 10.60 4.21
N TRP A 90 3.45 9.76 4.08
CA TRP A 90 2.16 10.08 3.44
C TRP A 90 1.00 10.25 4.45
N ASP A 91 1.23 9.96 5.71
CA ASP A 91 0.23 10.04 6.78
C ASP A 91 0.16 11.47 7.38
N TRP A 92 -0.03 12.46 6.52
CA TRP A 92 -0.16 13.87 6.90
C TRP A 92 -1.55 14.38 6.56
N LEU A 93 -2.01 15.33 7.36
CA LEU A 93 -3.20 16.08 6.99
C LEU A 93 -2.84 17.10 5.88
N PRO A 94 -3.72 17.31 4.90
CA PRO A 94 -3.46 18.26 3.82
C PRO A 94 -3.04 19.65 4.31
N GLN A 95 -3.65 20.15 5.38
CA GLN A 95 -3.32 21.46 5.97
C GLN A 95 -1.91 21.53 6.54
N ASP A 96 -1.26 20.42 6.81
CA ASP A 96 0.09 20.41 7.38
C ASP A 96 1.16 20.37 6.31
N TRP A 97 0.99 19.59 5.28
CA TRP A 97 2.01 19.50 4.24
C TRP A 97 1.85 20.53 3.12
N THR A 98 0.68 21.14 2.94
CA THR A 98 0.51 22.25 2.00
C THR A 98 1.02 23.59 2.50
N LYS A 99 1.50 23.67 3.74
CA LYS A 99 2.17 24.87 4.28
C LYS A 99 3.51 25.18 3.61
N ASP A 100 4.19 24.19 3.11
CA ASP A 100 5.47 24.31 2.42
C ASP A 100 5.29 23.82 0.98
N GLU A 101 5.50 24.72 0.04
CA GLU A 101 5.33 24.47 -1.39
C GLU A 101 6.19 23.29 -1.89
N ARG A 102 7.38 23.11 -1.31
CA ARG A 102 8.30 22.01 -1.64
C ARG A 102 7.75 20.62 -1.35
N PHE A 103 6.72 20.49 -0.52
CA PHE A 103 6.11 19.18 -0.22
C PHE A 103 5.11 18.71 -1.28
N TYR A 104 4.49 19.62 -2.03
CA TYR A 104 3.42 19.26 -2.97
C TYR A 104 3.69 19.60 -4.44
N GLN A 105 4.77 20.30 -4.72
CA GLN A 105 5.18 20.51 -6.12
C GLN A 105 5.85 19.25 -6.66
N TYR A 106 5.32 18.76 -7.79
CA TYR A 106 5.68 17.48 -8.39
C TYR A 106 7.18 17.27 -8.62
N ASP A 107 7.90 18.30 -9.02
CA ASP A 107 9.30 18.25 -9.43
C ASP A 107 10.28 18.79 -8.39
N HIS A 108 9.80 19.37 -7.27
CA HIS A 108 10.62 19.99 -6.25
C HIS A 108 10.62 19.30 -4.89
N TRP A 109 9.74 18.34 -4.67
CA TRP A 109 9.65 17.70 -3.35
C TRP A 109 10.93 16.96 -2.93
N PHE A 110 11.71 16.46 -3.89
CA PHE A 110 13.02 15.84 -3.61
C PHE A 110 14.08 16.81 -3.07
N GLU A 111 13.91 18.11 -3.28
CA GLU A 111 14.82 19.14 -2.79
C GLU A 111 14.68 19.36 -1.30
N ASN A 112 13.61 18.85 -0.71
CA ASN A 112 13.41 18.96 0.71
C ASN A 112 14.35 18.01 1.46
N GLU A 113 15.19 18.54 2.35
CA GLU A 113 16.17 17.79 3.14
C GLU A 113 15.55 16.62 3.93
N ARG A 114 14.28 16.73 4.33
CA ARG A 114 13.57 15.67 5.07
C ARG A 114 13.36 14.41 4.24
N PHE A 115 13.26 14.53 2.94
CA PHE A 115 13.14 13.39 2.02
C PHE A 115 14.50 12.82 1.62
N ALA A 116 15.58 13.61 1.73
CA ALA A 116 16.92 13.14 1.40
C ALA A 116 17.48 12.15 2.44
N GLU A 117 17.04 12.24 3.69
CA GLU A 117 17.54 11.41 4.79
C GLU A 117 17.32 9.90 4.61
N GLU A 118 16.28 9.49 3.87
CA GLU A 118 15.84 8.10 3.77
C GLU A 118 16.01 7.53 2.35
N ASP A 119 16.76 8.20 1.48
CA ASP A 119 16.96 7.77 0.08
C ASP A 119 15.63 7.55 -0.69
N ILE A 120 14.63 8.35 -0.33
CA ILE A 120 13.24 8.21 -0.80
C ILE A 120 13.16 8.37 -2.31
N LYS A 121 13.99 9.23 -2.89
CA LYS A 121 14.05 9.42 -4.34
C LYS A 121 14.37 8.11 -5.08
N ARG A 122 15.38 7.37 -4.61
CA ARG A 122 15.75 6.09 -5.19
C ARG A 122 14.62 5.07 -5.10
N GLU A 123 13.92 5.03 -3.98
CA GLU A 123 12.81 4.11 -3.80
C GLU A 123 11.59 4.51 -4.66
N TYR A 124 11.35 5.81 -4.82
CA TYR A 124 10.33 6.30 -5.75
C TYR A 124 10.64 5.91 -7.21
N GLU A 125 11.89 6.01 -7.62
CA GLU A 125 12.33 5.64 -8.96
C GLU A 125 12.15 4.14 -9.28
N LYS A 126 12.11 3.27 -8.26
CA LYS A 126 11.84 1.84 -8.45
C LYS A 126 10.38 1.52 -8.80
N VAL A 127 9.44 2.40 -8.46
CA VAL A 127 8.01 2.19 -8.71
C VAL A 127 7.47 3.02 -9.88
N THR A 128 8.30 3.86 -10.43
CA THR A 128 7.99 4.65 -11.63
C THR A 128 8.71 4.13 -12.86
#